data_5712e39635cb6f1d11cded92f46b953c
#
_entry.id   5712e39635cb6f1d11cded92f46b953c
#
_cell.length_a   1.000
_cell.length_b   1.000
_cell.length_c   1.000
_cell.angle_alpha   90.00
_cell.angle_beta   90.00
_cell.angle_gamma   90.00
#
_symmetry.space_group_name_H-M   'P 1'
#
loop_
_entity.id
_entity.type
_entity.pdbx_description
1 polymer ?
#
loop_
_entity_poly.entity_id
_entity_poly.type
_entity_poly.pdbx_seq_one_letter_code
_entity_poly.pdbx_strand_id
1 'polypeptide(L)'
;MIVVTNRIKVKKGMAAAMAPRFTAAGPLDSSKGILKVEVLLTQNLTDYDELNVNTYWESIEDFHAWKDSDAFKAAHQRPGAGSGPSDGEAKKESPILGSELITYEVAGIKEIG
;
A
#
# COMPACT_ATOMS: atom_id res chain seq x y z
N MET A 1 -17.15 -6.92 -2.53
CA MET A 1 -15.68 -6.85 -2.60
C MET A 1 -15.23 -5.42 -2.38
N ILE A 2 -14.24 -5.27 -1.55
CA ILE A 2 -13.71 -3.96 -1.19
C ILE A 2 -12.29 -3.83 -1.72
N VAL A 3 -11.95 -2.66 -2.22
CA VAL A 3 -10.58 -2.34 -2.62
C VAL A 3 -10.08 -1.23 -1.71
N VAL A 4 -8.96 -1.49 -1.06
CA VAL A 4 -8.30 -0.46 -0.26
C VAL A 4 -7.05 -0.03 -1.01
N THR A 5 -6.99 1.25 -1.34
CA THR A 5 -5.90 1.81 -2.12
C THR A 5 -5.04 2.68 -1.22
N ASN A 6 -3.76 2.40 -1.22
CA ASN A 6 -2.78 3.25 -0.55
C ASN A 6 -2.04 4.02 -1.64
N ARG A 7 -2.34 5.31 -1.76
CA ARG A 7 -1.66 6.18 -2.71
C ARG A 7 -0.39 6.69 -2.06
N ILE A 8 0.73 6.35 -2.66
CA ILE A 8 2.03 6.69 -2.07
C ILE A 8 2.78 7.58 -3.05
N LYS A 9 3.07 8.78 -2.60
CA LYS A 9 3.86 9.73 -3.36
C LYS A 9 5.33 9.54 -2.96
N VAL A 10 6.19 9.37 -3.94
CA VAL A 10 7.60 9.10 -3.68
C VAL A 10 8.45 10.00 -4.55
N LYS A 11 9.73 10.06 -4.23
CA LYS A 11 10.67 10.83 -5.01
C LYS A 11 10.71 10.34 -6.45
N LYS A 12 10.98 11.26 -7.34
CA LYS A 12 11.04 10.95 -8.76
C LYS A 12 12.02 9.80 -9.02
N GLY A 13 11.57 8.83 -9.79
CA GLY A 13 12.40 7.69 -10.16
C GLY A 13 12.35 6.54 -9.18
N MET A 14 11.61 6.67 -8.07
CA MET A 14 11.64 5.65 -7.02
C MET A 14 10.48 4.67 -7.06
N ALA A 15 9.39 5.01 -7.77
CA ALA A 15 8.19 4.18 -7.69
C ALA A 15 8.44 2.76 -8.21
N ALA A 16 9.08 2.66 -9.37
CA ALA A 16 9.31 1.33 -9.95
C ALA A 16 10.22 0.49 -9.06
N ALA A 17 11.20 1.12 -8.42
CA ALA A 17 12.11 0.41 -7.53
C ALA A 17 11.40 -0.06 -6.26
N MET A 18 10.38 0.66 -5.83
CA MET A 18 9.67 0.32 -4.61
C MET A 18 8.54 -0.68 -4.82
N ALA A 19 8.02 -0.77 -6.04
CA ALA A 19 6.86 -1.61 -6.32
C ALA A 19 7.01 -3.06 -5.83
N PRO A 20 8.16 -3.73 -6.05
CA PRO A 20 8.25 -5.13 -5.61
C PRO A 20 8.09 -5.34 -4.12
N ARG A 21 8.34 -4.31 -3.32
CA ARG A 21 8.21 -4.45 -1.87
C ARG A 21 6.78 -4.74 -1.45
N PHE A 22 5.82 -4.25 -2.23
CA PHE A 22 4.42 -4.37 -1.85
C PHE A 22 3.78 -5.65 -2.34
N THR A 23 4.46 -6.36 -3.25
CA THR A 23 3.95 -7.64 -3.73
C THR A 23 4.79 -8.80 -3.22
N ALA A 24 5.78 -8.53 -2.39
CA ALA A 24 6.59 -9.59 -1.81
C ALA A 24 5.77 -10.35 -0.76
N ALA A 25 6.14 -11.60 -0.54
CA ALA A 25 5.46 -12.42 0.44
C ALA A 25 5.57 -11.81 1.83
N GLY A 26 4.49 -11.87 2.58
CA GLY A 26 4.46 -11.31 3.92
C GLY A 26 3.22 -11.72 4.67
N PRO A 27 3.03 -11.17 5.88
CA PRO A 27 1.90 -11.58 6.72
C PRO A 27 0.54 -11.27 6.12
N LEU A 28 0.46 -10.29 5.23
CA LEU A 28 -0.79 -9.97 4.58
C LEU A 28 -1.32 -11.16 3.79
N ASP A 29 -0.43 -11.97 3.24
CA ASP A 29 -0.83 -13.09 2.39
C ASP A 29 -1.70 -14.10 3.13
N SER A 30 -1.58 -14.17 4.45
CA SER A 30 -2.35 -15.10 5.26
C SER A 30 -3.58 -14.47 5.88
N SER A 31 -3.87 -13.23 5.59
CA SER A 31 -4.99 -12.55 6.22
C SER A 31 -6.30 -13.07 5.66
N LYS A 32 -7.29 -13.20 6.54
CA LYS A 32 -8.60 -13.66 6.11
C LYS A 32 -9.20 -12.64 5.16
N GLY A 33 -9.72 -13.15 4.05
CA GLY A 33 -10.45 -12.31 3.12
C GLY A 33 -9.62 -11.54 2.12
N ILE A 34 -8.30 -11.62 2.20
CA ILE A 34 -7.46 -10.97 1.19
C ILE A 34 -7.56 -11.74 -0.12
N LEU A 35 -7.80 -11.03 -1.20
CA LEU A 35 -7.99 -11.65 -2.50
C LEU A 35 -6.78 -11.45 -3.40
N LYS A 36 -6.22 -10.27 -3.43
CA LYS A 36 -5.02 -10.00 -4.20
C LYS A 36 -4.43 -8.65 -3.82
N VAL A 37 -3.19 -8.47 -4.20
CA VAL A 37 -2.49 -7.19 -4.04
C VAL A 37 -2.03 -6.77 -5.42
N GLU A 38 -2.23 -5.50 -5.73
CA GLU A 38 -1.90 -4.96 -7.04
C GLU A 38 -1.18 -3.64 -6.85
N VAL A 39 -0.10 -3.43 -7.59
CA VAL A 39 0.64 -2.17 -7.52
C VAL A 39 0.55 -1.50 -8.88
N LEU A 40 0.11 -0.25 -8.89
CA LEU A 40 -0.02 0.53 -10.10
C LEU A 40 0.94 1.70 -10.05
N LEU A 41 1.61 1.94 -11.15
CA LEU A 41 2.51 3.09 -11.25
C LEU A 41 1.80 4.18 -12.06
N THR A 42 1.62 5.33 -11.43
CA THR A 42 0.96 6.45 -12.09
C THR A 42 1.85 6.99 -13.19
N GLN A 43 1.27 7.22 -14.36
CA GLN A 43 2.02 7.67 -15.51
C GLN A 43 1.93 9.17 -15.69
N ASN A 44 2.88 9.73 -16.42
CA ASN A 44 2.85 11.13 -16.85
C ASN A 44 3.03 12.15 -15.75
N LEU A 45 3.72 11.76 -14.68
CA LEU A 45 4.10 12.68 -13.63
C LEU A 45 5.48 13.24 -13.93
N THR A 46 5.69 14.51 -13.58
CA THR A 46 6.95 15.17 -13.88
C THR A 46 7.79 15.48 -12.65
N ASP A 47 7.15 15.83 -11.54
CA ASP A 47 7.88 16.32 -10.37
C ASP A 47 8.13 15.25 -9.32
N TYR A 48 7.37 14.18 -9.35
CA TYR A 48 7.49 13.11 -8.37
C TYR A 48 6.92 11.86 -9.00
N ASP A 49 7.10 10.74 -8.30
CA ASP A 49 6.46 9.50 -8.70
C ASP A 49 5.32 9.19 -7.75
N GLU A 50 4.42 8.35 -8.20
CA GLU A 50 3.32 7.90 -7.38
C GLU A 50 3.05 6.44 -7.67
N LEU A 51 2.86 5.67 -6.62
CA LEU A 51 2.39 4.31 -6.81
C LEU A 51 1.16 4.11 -5.95
N ASN A 52 0.29 3.24 -6.43
CA ASN A 52 -0.96 2.92 -5.76
C ASN A 52 -0.97 1.44 -5.46
N VAL A 53 -1.07 1.10 -4.18
CA VAL A 53 -1.12 -0.29 -3.75
C VAL A 53 -2.57 -0.60 -3.44
N ASN A 54 -3.15 -1.48 -4.25
CA ASN A 54 -4.54 -1.90 -4.09
C ASN A 54 -4.57 -3.26 -3.43
N THR A 55 -5.32 -3.37 -2.34
CA THR A 55 -5.58 -4.66 -1.71
C THR A 55 -7.05 -4.95 -1.85
N TYR A 56 -7.37 -6.13 -2.35
CA TYR A 56 -8.76 -6.54 -2.63
C TYR A 56 -9.20 -7.48 -1.52
N TRP A 57 -10.36 -7.19 -0.93
CA TRP A 57 -10.85 -7.91 0.25
C TRP A 57 -12.28 -8.39 0.00
N GLU A 58 -12.63 -9.52 0.60
CA GLU A 58 -13.99 -10.02 0.51
C GLU A 58 -14.98 -9.10 1.20
N SER A 59 -14.58 -8.49 2.30
CA SER A 59 -15.45 -7.58 3.04
C SER A 59 -14.61 -6.53 3.74
N ILE A 60 -15.28 -5.44 4.14
CA ILE A 60 -14.59 -4.38 4.87
C ILE A 60 -14.18 -4.87 6.26
N GLU A 61 -14.94 -5.79 6.83
CA GLU A 61 -14.59 -6.34 8.13
C GLU A 61 -13.27 -7.07 8.09
N ASP A 62 -13.00 -7.79 7.01
CA ASP A 62 -11.74 -8.49 6.86
C ASP A 62 -10.58 -7.51 6.80
N PHE A 63 -10.76 -6.40 6.11
CA PHE A 63 -9.72 -5.38 6.07
C PHE A 63 -9.50 -4.77 7.46
N HIS A 64 -10.58 -4.49 8.18
CA HIS A 64 -10.44 -3.92 9.52
C HIS A 64 -9.75 -4.89 10.45
N ALA A 65 -10.04 -6.18 10.32
CA ALA A 65 -9.39 -7.19 11.15
C ALA A 65 -7.88 -7.20 10.88
N TRP A 66 -7.49 -7.09 9.61
CA TRP A 66 -6.07 -7.02 9.27
C TRP A 66 -5.43 -5.77 9.85
N LYS A 67 -6.10 -4.63 9.68
CA LYS A 67 -5.57 -3.36 10.13
C LYS A 67 -5.38 -3.33 11.65
N ASP A 68 -6.24 -4.05 12.38
CA ASP A 68 -6.15 -4.09 13.83
C ASP A 68 -5.29 -5.24 14.33
N SER A 69 -4.74 -6.05 13.44
CA SER A 69 -3.99 -7.24 13.83
C SER A 69 -2.59 -6.88 14.30
N ASP A 70 -2.00 -7.78 15.06
CA ASP A 70 -0.63 -7.62 15.49
C ASP A 70 0.33 -7.67 14.31
N ALA A 71 0.00 -8.46 13.30
CA ALA A 71 0.85 -8.57 12.13
C ALA A 71 0.94 -7.23 11.40
N PHE A 72 -0.19 -6.52 11.29
CA PHE A 72 -0.19 -5.21 10.66
C PHE A 72 0.66 -4.23 11.48
N LYS A 73 0.46 -4.23 12.79
CA LYS A 73 1.19 -3.32 13.66
C LYS A 73 2.68 -3.61 13.60
N ALA A 74 3.06 -4.88 13.60
CA ALA A 74 4.45 -5.24 13.53
C ALA A 74 5.07 -4.79 12.21
N ALA A 75 4.34 -4.95 11.11
CA ALA A 75 4.84 -4.57 9.79
C ALA A 75 5.06 -3.07 9.69
N HIS A 76 4.27 -2.29 10.42
CA HIS A 76 4.34 -0.84 10.31
C HIS A 76 5.13 -0.18 11.43
N GLN A 77 5.70 -0.98 12.33
CA GLN A 77 6.51 -0.43 13.41
C GLN A 77 8.00 -0.66 13.22
N ARG A 78 8.36 -1.33 12.14
CA ARG A 78 9.78 -1.58 11.91
C ARG A 78 10.52 -0.27 11.69
N PRO A 79 11.75 -0.20 12.14
CA PRO A 79 12.56 1.00 11.89
C PRO A 79 12.66 1.24 10.39
N GLY A 80 12.44 2.44 9.99
CA GLY A 80 12.51 2.79 8.59
C GLY A 80 11.29 2.43 7.80
N ALA A 81 10.25 1.91 8.43
CA ALA A 81 9.04 1.50 7.72
C ALA A 81 8.08 2.67 7.51
N GLY A 82 8.55 3.87 7.61
CA GLY A 82 7.72 5.01 7.32
C GLY A 82 6.85 5.45 8.45
N SER A 83 6.83 4.72 9.51
CA SER A 83 6.04 5.11 10.65
C SER A 83 6.84 5.92 11.64
N GLY A 84 8.05 6.25 11.31
CA GLY A 84 8.90 6.92 12.24
C GLY A 84 8.86 8.42 12.09
N PRO A 85 7.78 9.03 12.47
CA PRO A 85 7.71 10.48 12.34
C PRO A 85 8.73 11.16 13.21
N SER A 86 9.22 10.47 14.18
CA SER A 86 10.19 11.05 15.09
C SER A 86 11.58 11.09 14.50
N ASP A 87 11.82 10.37 13.42
CA ASP A 87 13.18 10.24 12.95
C ASP A 87 13.47 11.22 11.85
N GLY A 88 14.05 12.32 12.21
CA GLY A 88 14.44 13.30 11.23
C GLY A 88 15.36 12.74 10.19
N GLU A 89 16.33 11.95 10.61
CA GLU A 89 17.26 11.36 9.66
C GLU A 89 16.57 10.40 8.74
N ALA A 90 15.71 9.57 9.28
CA ALA A 90 14.99 8.63 8.47
C ALA A 90 14.13 9.34 7.45
N LYS A 91 13.53 10.45 7.83
CA LYS A 91 12.72 11.19 6.90
C LYS A 91 13.53 11.76 5.76
N LYS A 92 14.72 12.21 6.04
CA LYS A 92 15.56 12.76 4.99
C LYS A 92 15.91 11.73 3.96
N GLU A 93 16.03 10.49 4.38
CA GLU A 93 16.42 9.44 3.47
C GLU A 93 15.27 8.62 2.96
N SER A 94 14.09 8.87 3.47
CA SER A 94 12.93 8.14 3.02
C SER A 94 12.54 8.60 1.63
N PRO A 95 12.31 7.69 0.69
CA PRO A 95 11.80 8.08 -0.62
C PRO A 95 10.34 8.47 -0.59
N ILE A 96 9.65 8.19 0.50
CA ILE A 96 8.22 8.45 0.59
C ILE A 96 7.96 9.88 0.96
N LEU A 97 7.21 10.59 0.12
CA LEU A 97 6.86 11.98 0.36
C LEU A 97 5.50 12.13 1.03
N GLY A 98 4.63 11.15 0.88
CA GLY A 98 3.33 11.17 1.52
C GLY A 98 2.54 9.94 1.14
N SER A 99 1.45 9.70 1.87
CA SER A 99 0.59 8.57 1.56
C SER A 99 -0.83 8.90 1.99
N GLU A 100 -1.78 8.24 1.32
CA GLU A 100 -3.19 8.44 1.58
C GLU A 100 -3.90 7.11 1.39
N LEU A 101 -4.80 6.78 2.32
CA LEU A 101 -5.55 5.54 2.26
C LEU A 101 -6.98 5.82 1.85
N ILE A 102 -7.44 5.13 0.80
CA ILE A 102 -8.78 5.32 0.27
C ILE A 102 -9.43 3.96 0.16
N THR A 103 -10.68 3.87 0.58
CA THR A 103 -11.44 2.63 0.51
C THR A 103 -12.53 2.76 -0.53
N TYR A 104 -12.65 1.75 -1.39
CA TYR A 104 -13.66 1.72 -2.43
C TYR A 104 -14.47 0.45 -2.32
N GLU A 105 -15.74 0.54 -2.67
CA GLU A 105 -16.55 -0.64 -2.87
C GLU A 105 -16.59 -0.94 -4.36
N VAL A 106 -16.34 -2.21 -4.72
CA VAL A 106 -16.39 -2.58 -6.13
C VAL A 106 -17.84 -2.72 -6.54
N ALA A 107 -18.29 -1.78 -7.34
CA ALA A 107 -19.69 -1.77 -7.77
C ALA A 107 -19.95 -2.72 -8.94
N GLY A 108 -18.92 -3.03 -9.70
CA GLY A 108 -19.08 -3.94 -10.82
C GLY A 108 -17.75 -4.24 -11.47
N ILE A 109 -17.65 -5.42 -12.06
CA ILE A 109 -16.47 -5.84 -12.80
C ILE A 109 -16.96 -6.50 -14.07
N LYS A 110 -16.33 -6.16 -15.17
CA LYS A 110 -16.59 -6.81 -16.42
C LYS A 110 -15.23 -7.25 -16.98
N GLU A 111 -15.09 -8.54 -17.17
CA GLU A 111 -13.87 -9.06 -17.73
C GLU A 111 -14.03 -9.25 -19.22
N ILE A 112 -13.06 -8.76 -19.96
CA ILE A 112 -13.09 -8.81 -21.41
C ILE A 112 -11.85 -9.56 -21.86
N GLY A 113 -12.03 -10.50 -22.73
CA GLY A 113 -10.91 -11.28 -23.20
C GLY A 113 -11.18 -12.73 -23.28
#